data_f4d80241a4d39984e54cf6f07f5633bb
#
_entry.id   f4d80241a4d39984e54cf6f07f5633bb
#
_cell.length_a   1.000
_cell.length_b   1.000
_cell.length_c   1.000
_cell.angle_alpha   90.00
_cell.angle_beta   90.00
_cell.angle_gamma   90.00
#
_symmetry.space_group_name_H-M   'P 1'
#
loop_
_entity.id
_entity.type
_entity.pdbx_description
1 polymer ?
#
loop_
_entity_poly.entity_id
_entity_poly.type
_entity_poly.pdbx_seq_one_letter_code
_entity_poly.pdbx_strand_id
1 'polypeptide(L)'
;RRLQDRDAKSFGFDADFQVESYLRYQGSGFTRRFDANSYLYITRAMDYFDIAEEHGGKLADAFGGTQARFCLVSFDTDWLYPTAESRHIVHALNA
;
A
#
# COMPACT_ATOMS: atom_id res chain seq x y z
N ARG A 1 7.30 20.03 -15.18
CA ARG A 1 7.77 21.43 -15.24
C ARG A 1 9.24 21.46 -14.81
N ARG A 2 10.07 22.21 -15.54
CA ARG A 2 11.50 22.38 -15.21
C ARG A 2 11.66 23.24 -13.95
N LEU A 3 12.64 22.91 -13.11
CA LEU A 3 13.04 23.72 -11.96
C LEU A 3 13.90 24.94 -12.35
N GLN A 4 14.52 24.90 -13.55
CA GLN A 4 15.45 25.91 -14.00
C GLN A 4 14.97 26.50 -15.33
N ASP A 5 14.97 27.83 -15.44
CA ASP A 5 14.79 28.58 -16.68
C ASP A 5 16.06 28.53 -17.53
N ARG A 6 16.50 27.32 -17.90
CA ARG A 6 17.63 27.13 -18.80
C ARG A 6 17.15 26.61 -20.14
N ASP A 7 17.55 27.26 -21.21
CA ASP A 7 17.30 26.80 -22.57
C ASP A 7 18.16 25.59 -22.96
N ALA A 8 19.28 25.36 -22.30
CA ALA A 8 20.16 24.22 -22.50
C ALA A 8 19.99 23.16 -21.44
N LYS A 9 19.91 21.89 -21.86
CA LYS A 9 19.97 20.74 -20.95
C LYS A 9 21.38 20.60 -20.39
N SER A 10 21.54 20.71 -19.08
CA SER A 10 22.78 20.33 -18.42
C SER A 10 22.63 18.93 -17.83
N PHE A 11 23.57 18.04 -18.14
CA PHE A 11 23.62 16.71 -17.53
C PHE A 11 24.35 16.82 -16.18
N GLY A 12 23.64 16.61 -15.09
CA GLY A 12 24.16 16.62 -13.74
C GLY A 12 23.39 15.62 -12.89
N PHE A 13 23.85 15.40 -11.65
CA PHE A 13 23.17 14.54 -10.69
C PHE A 13 22.12 15.29 -9.85
N ASP A 14 21.94 16.58 -10.08
CA ASP A 14 20.92 17.39 -9.43
C ASP A 14 19.57 17.25 -10.12
N ALA A 15 18.50 17.58 -9.41
CA ALA A 15 17.15 17.50 -9.93
C ALA A 15 16.90 18.59 -10.98
N ASP A 16 16.64 18.19 -12.22
CA ASP A 16 16.33 19.11 -13.34
C ASP A 16 14.82 19.37 -13.48
N PHE A 17 13.99 18.50 -12.90
CA PHE A 17 12.55 18.57 -13.00
C PHE A 17 11.89 18.63 -11.63
N GLN A 18 10.74 19.30 -11.55
CA GLN A 18 9.97 19.38 -10.31
C GLN A 18 9.56 18.01 -9.77
N VAL A 19 9.27 17.04 -10.64
CA VAL A 19 8.95 15.66 -10.24
C VAL A 19 10.11 14.97 -9.55
N GLU A 20 11.33 15.17 -10.00
CA GLU A 20 12.53 14.60 -9.36
C GLU A 20 12.75 15.19 -7.97
N SER A 21 12.62 16.51 -7.86
CA SER A 21 12.70 17.19 -6.56
C SER A 21 11.62 16.70 -5.59
N TYR A 22 10.39 16.54 -6.07
CA TYR A 22 9.28 15.98 -5.30
C TYR A 22 9.56 14.56 -4.85
N LEU A 23 10.01 13.67 -5.74
CA LEU A 23 10.30 12.28 -5.40
C LEU A 23 11.46 12.15 -4.40
N ARG A 24 12.51 12.94 -4.57
CA ARG A 24 13.63 13.00 -3.61
C ARG A 24 13.17 13.48 -2.24
N TYR A 25 12.32 14.50 -2.20
CA TYR A 25 11.74 14.99 -0.94
C TYR A 25 10.90 13.92 -0.25
N GLN A 26 10.04 13.22 -0.99
CA GLN A 26 9.20 12.13 -0.45
C GLN A 26 10.07 10.97 0.05
N GLY A 27 11.06 10.54 -0.73
CA GLY A 27 11.99 9.49 -0.34
C GLY A 27 12.78 9.84 0.93
N SER A 28 13.34 11.04 1.00
CA SER A 28 14.05 11.50 2.20
C SER A 28 13.13 11.64 3.42
N GLY A 29 11.89 12.08 3.22
CA GLY A 29 10.88 12.15 4.28
C GLY A 29 10.49 10.77 4.79
N PHE A 30 10.36 9.79 3.91
CA PHE A 30 10.07 8.41 4.26
C PHE A 30 11.20 7.78 5.08
N THR A 31 12.45 7.87 4.62
CA THR A 31 13.62 7.30 5.31
C THR A 31 13.89 7.90 6.68
N ARG A 32 13.44 9.13 6.94
CA ARG A 32 13.52 9.73 8.28
C ARG A 32 12.49 9.18 9.25
N ARG A 33 11.36 8.69 8.76
CA ARG A 33 10.25 8.17 9.58
C ARG A 33 10.25 6.67 9.72
N PHE A 34 10.77 5.97 8.71
CA PHE A 34 10.78 4.52 8.66
C PHE A 34 12.20 3.98 8.56
N ASP A 35 12.52 3.04 9.45
CA ASP A 35 13.71 2.21 9.31
C ASP A 35 13.51 1.20 8.17
N ALA A 36 14.53 1.07 7.31
CA ALA A 36 14.46 0.18 6.14
C ALA A 36 14.26 -1.29 6.53
N ASN A 37 14.90 -1.74 7.61
CA ASN A 37 14.74 -3.11 8.11
C ASN A 37 13.34 -3.36 8.64
N SER A 38 12.78 -2.42 9.39
CA SER A 38 11.40 -2.50 9.88
C SER A 38 10.41 -2.58 8.72
N TYR A 39 10.61 -1.79 7.67
CA TYR A 39 9.80 -1.85 6.46
C TYR A 39 9.85 -3.24 5.79
N LEU A 40 11.06 -3.81 5.64
CA LEU A 40 11.24 -5.14 5.06
C LEU A 40 10.58 -6.23 5.92
N TYR A 41 10.71 -6.18 7.23
CA TYR A 41 10.06 -7.15 8.13
C TYR A 41 8.54 -7.07 8.07
N ILE A 42 7.97 -5.86 8.09
CA ILE A 42 6.53 -5.66 8.04
C ILE A 42 5.96 -6.13 6.70
N THR A 43 6.57 -5.76 5.58
CA THR A 43 6.12 -6.20 4.26
C THR A 43 6.20 -7.70 4.11
N ARG A 44 7.27 -8.33 4.59
CA ARG A 44 7.38 -9.79 4.59
C ARG A 44 6.31 -10.46 5.45
N ALA A 45 6.05 -9.95 6.64
CA ALA A 45 4.99 -10.47 7.49
C ALA A 45 3.62 -10.38 6.81
N MET A 46 3.34 -9.29 6.11
CA MET A 46 2.10 -9.15 5.33
C MET A 46 2.04 -10.12 4.14
N ASP A 47 3.15 -10.34 3.44
CA ASP A 47 3.21 -11.24 2.28
C ASP A 47 2.97 -12.72 2.66
N TYR A 48 3.36 -13.11 3.87
CA TYR A 48 3.18 -14.47 4.37
C TYR A 48 1.91 -14.67 5.20
N PHE A 49 1.18 -13.60 5.49
CA PHE A 49 -0.04 -13.71 6.26
C PHE A 49 -1.23 -14.07 5.38
N ASP A 50 -1.83 -15.20 5.64
CA ASP A 50 -3.11 -15.62 5.04
C ASP A 50 -4.05 -16.15 6.12
N ILE A 51 -5.01 -15.31 6.49
CA ILE A 51 -5.98 -15.64 7.53
C ILE A 51 -6.89 -16.83 7.13
N ALA A 52 -7.13 -17.01 5.84
CA ALA A 52 -7.94 -18.14 5.39
C ALA A 52 -7.18 -19.46 5.54
N GLU A 53 -5.87 -19.47 5.25
CA GLU A 53 -5.03 -20.66 5.41
C GLU A 53 -5.02 -21.15 6.86
N GLU A 54 -4.94 -20.23 7.83
CA GLU A 54 -4.99 -20.53 9.27
C GLU A 54 -6.34 -21.13 9.70
N HIS A 55 -7.40 -20.96 8.87
CA HIS A 55 -8.75 -21.46 9.12
C HIS A 55 -9.21 -22.48 8.04
N GLY A 56 -8.31 -23.35 7.64
CA GLY A 56 -8.62 -24.45 6.70
C GLY A 56 -8.93 -23.99 5.26
N GLY A 57 -8.44 -22.82 4.87
CA GLY A 57 -8.62 -22.26 3.54
C GLY A 57 -9.96 -21.56 3.30
N LYS A 58 -10.76 -21.36 4.34
CA LYS A 58 -12.06 -20.68 4.25
C LYS A 58 -12.08 -19.38 5.04
N LEU A 59 -12.14 -18.26 4.34
CA LEU A 59 -12.19 -16.95 4.97
C LEU A 59 -13.43 -16.78 5.89
N ALA A 60 -14.53 -17.41 5.60
CA ALA A 60 -15.73 -17.39 6.43
C ALA A 60 -15.48 -17.98 7.83
N ASP A 61 -14.69 -19.03 7.92
CA ASP A 61 -14.39 -19.70 9.20
C ASP A 61 -13.53 -18.80 10.11
N ALA A 62 -12.73 -17.91 9.53
CA ALA A 62 -11.96 -16.90 10.27
C ALA A 62 -12.86 -15.89 10.99
N PHE A 63 -14.07 -15.65 10.50
CA PHE A 63 -15.02 -14.71 11.07
C PHE A 63 -16.12 -15.37 11.89
N GLY A 64 -16.19 -16.70 11.95
CA GLY A 64 -17.28 -17.48 12.51
C GLY A 64 -17.62 -17.22 13.98
N GLY A 65 -16.73 -16.65 14.76
CA GLY A 65 -16.96 -16.30 16.17
C GLY A 65 -17.11 -14.81 16.44
N THR A 66 -17.06 -13.97 15.43
CA THR A 66 -17.05 -12.51 15.64
C THR A 66 -18.44 -11.96 15.93
N GLN A 67 -18.51 -11.06 16.90
CA GLN A 67 -19.71 -10.28 17.22
C GLN A 67 -19.56 -8.82 16.79
N ALA A 68 -18.45 -8.46 16.15
CA ALA A 68 -18.20 -7.12 15.66
C ALA A 68 -19.07 -6.82 14.44
N ARG A 69 -19.49 -5.57 14.32
CA ARG A 69 -20.12 -5.06 13.09
C ARG A 69 -19.04 -4.47 12.20
N PHE A 70 -19.09 -4.80 10.92
CA PHE A 70 -18.13 -4.35 9.93
C PHE A 70 -18.76 -3.31 9.00
N CYS A 71 -18.00 -2.28 8.67
CA CYS A 71 -18.29 -1.35 7.59
C CYS A 71 -17.08 -1.35 6.66
N LEU A 72 -17.26 -1.84 5.44
CA LEU A 72 -16.20 -1.86 4.43
C LEU A 72 -16.42 -0.73 3.44
N VAL A 73 -15.38 0.08 3.25
CA VAL A 73 -15.34 1.15 2.27
C VAL A 73 -14.24 0.84 1.26
N SER A 74 -14.55 0.88 -0.01
CA SER A 74 -13.58 0.70 -1.09
C SER A 74 -13.72 1.80 -2.13
N PHE A 75 -12.64 2.05 -2.86
CA PHE A 75 -12.60 3.01 -3.96
C PHE A 75 -12.48 2.25 -5.27
N ASP A 76 -13.25 2.60 -6.26
CA ASP A 76 -13.25 1.94 -7.58
C ASP A 76 -11.95 2.16 -8.36
N THR A 77 -11.22 3.22 -8.03
CA THR A 77 -9.92 3.56 -8.61
C THR A 77 -8.73 3.02 -7.82
N ASP A 78 -8.96 2.26 -6.75
CA ASP A 78 -7.87 1.69 -5.94
C ASP A 78 -7.28 0.46 -6.63
N TRP A 79 -6.00 0.56 -7.00
CA TRP A 79 -5.27 -0.52 -7.66
C TRP A 79 -4.63 -1.51 -6.68
N LEU A 80 -4.37 -1.08 -5.44
CA LEU A 80 -3.76 -1.94 -4.41
C LEU A 80 -4.82 -2.79 -3.71
N TYR A 81 -5.97 -2.17 -3.41
CA TYR A 81 -7.08 -2.81 -2.71
C TYR A 81 -8.36 -2.70 -3.54
N PRO A 82 -8.47 -3.45 -4.64
CA PRO A 82 -9.62 -3.35 -5.53
C PRO A 82 -10.93 -3.78 -4.83
N THR A 83 -12.03 -3.19 -5.25
CA THR A 83 -13.37 -3.45 -4.67
C THR A 83 -13.75 -4.94 -4.67
N ALA A 84 -13.18 -5.75 -5.56
CA ALA A 84 -13.38 -7.19 -5.58
C ALA A 84 -12.94 -7.85 -4.27
N GLU A 85 -11.82 -7.44 -3.69
CA GLU A 85 -11.34 -7.97 -2.41
C GLU A 85 -12.29 -7.61 -1.26
N SER A 86 -12.80 -6.38 -1.23
CA SER A 86 -13.79 -5.98 -0.25
C SER A 86 -15.08 -6.80 -0.36
N ARG A 87 -15.49 -7.17 -1.58
CA ARG A 87 -16.64 -8.06 -1.79
C ARG A 87 -16.40 -9.47 -1.24
N HIS A 88 -15.21 -10.02 -1.41
CA HIS A 88 -14.86 -11.32 -0.83
C HIS A 88 -14.99 -11.33 0.68
N ILE A 89 -14.53 -10.26 1.34
CA ILE A 89 -14.69 -10.10 2.80
C ILE A 89 -16.17 -10.01 3.17
N VAL A 90 -16.98 -9.22 2.46
CA VAL A 90 -18.44 -9.12 2.73
C VAL A 90 -19.13 -10.46 2.57
N HIS A 91 -18.78 -11.24 1.53
CA HIS A 91 -19.34 -12.58 1.35
C HIS A 91 -18.96 -13.51 2.50
N ALA A 92 -17.72 -13.48 2.95
CA ALA A 92 -17.25 -14.29 4.07
C ALA A 92 -17.92 -13.93 5.40
N LEU A 93 -18.18 -12.63 5.63
CA LEU A 93 -18.86 -12.14 6.83
C LEU A 93 -20.36 -12.50 6.86
N ASN A 94 -20.99 -12.76 5.72
CA ASN A 94 -22.40 -13.12 5.61
C ASN A 94 -22.62 -14.62 5.40
N ALA A 95 -21.56 -15.38 5.32
CA ALA A 95 -21.64 -16.84 5.20
C ALA A 95 -21.84 -17.48 6.58
#